data_67b8ad939f8ff912ea94a5baa6f255fe
#
_entry.id   67b8ad939f8ff912ea94a5baa6f255fe
#
_cell.length_a   1.000
_cell.length_b   1.000
_cell.length_c   1.000
_cell.angle_alpha   90.00
_cell.angle_beta   90.00
_cell.angle_gamma   90.00
#
_symmetry.space_group_name_H-M   'P 1'
#
loop_
_entity.id
_entity.type
_entity.pdbx_description
1 polymer ?
#
loop_
_entity_poly.entity_id
_entity_poly.type
_entity_poly.pdbx_seq_one_letter_code
_entity_poly.pdbx_strand_id
1 'polypeptide(L)'
;MGRFLTETLAREGCDVSHVSIDPARLTACVVLGIKDRDTFPLIFYRENCADMAVTEDDVAEDFLARSKALLITGTHFSTEHVHRVSTTALERARRNGVRTVLDIDYRPVLWGLTKRGDGETRFIANDAVTTHLQSILPLFDLVIGTVEEFAIAGGSTDIIAALTAVRTVTPATLVVKRGPIGCAV
;
A
#
# COMPACT_ATOMS: atom_id res chain seq x y z
N MET A 1 10.51 -18.95 -2.85
CA MET A 1 10.45 -17.48 -2.64
C MET A 1 10.06 -17.16 -1.20
N GLY A 2 8.90 -17.57 -0.66
CA GLY A 2 8.46 -17.25 0.69
C GLY A 2 9.47 -17.56 1.79
N ARG A 3 10.07 -18.75 1.80
CA ARG A 3 11.13 -19.09 2.76
C ARG A 3 12.29 -18.10 2.72
N PHE A 4 12.76 -17.73 1.53
CA PHE A 4 13.83 -16.73 1.36
C PHE A 4 13.47 -15.40 2.00
N LEU A 5 12.22 -14.91 1.80
CA LEU A 5 11.77 -13.66 2.40
C LEU A 5 11.73 -13.74 3.93
N THR A 6 11.14 -14.81 4.48
CA THR A 6 11.04 -15.01 5.92
C THR A 6 12.42 -15.11 6.58
N GLU A 7 13.32 -15.92 6.01
CA GLU A 7 14.69 -16.05 6.51
C GLU A 7 15.49 -14.74 6.40
N THR A 8 15.25 -13.97 5.33
CA THR A 8 15.91 -12.66 5.17
C THR A 8 15.42 -11.67 6.22
N LEU A 9 14.11 -11.53 6.41
CA LEU A 9 13.54 -10.66 7.43
C LEU A 9 14.03 -11.03 8.84
N ALA A 10 14.03 -12.33 9.17
CA ALA A 10 14.53 -12.80 10.46
C ALA A 10 16.02 -12.45 10.66
N ARG A 11 16.85 -12.62 9.63
CA ARG A 11 18.28 -12.25 9.67
C ARG A 11 18.50 -10.76 9.86
N GLU A 12 17.63 -9.92 9.30
CA GLU A 12 17.64 -8.46 9.50
C GLU A 12 17.05 -8.02 10.85
N GLY A 13 16.68 -8.98 11.72
CA GLY A 13 16.17 -8.70 13.06
C GLY A 13 14.66 -8.40 13.15
N CYS A 14 13.91 -8.64 12.08
CA CYS A 14 12.46 -8.50 12.12
C CYS A 14 11.83 -9.69 12.84
N ASP A 15 10.80 -9.42 13.65
CA ASP A 15 9.94 -10.49 14.20
C ASP A 15 9.05 -11.04 13.09
N VAL A 16 9.25 -12.32 12.76
CA VAL A 16 8.49 -13.02 11.72
C VAL A 16 7.48 -14.01 12.29
N SER A 17 7.23 -13.98 13.61
CA SER A 17 6.32 -14.91 14.29
C SER A 17 4.89 -14.85 13.79
N HIS A 18 4.50 -13.72 13.19
CA HIS A 18 3.18 -13.49 12.60
C HIS A 18 3.20 -13.49 11.05
N VAL A 19 4.26 -14.02 10.45
CA VAL A 19 4.29 -14.26 8.99
C VAL A 19 3.70 -15.64 8.70
N SER A 20 2.46 -15.63 8.22
CA SER A 20 1.75 -16.86 7.84
C SER A 20 2.29 -17.44 6.54
N ILE A 21 2.24 -18.76 6.42
CA ILE A 21 2.62 -19.49 5.21
C ILE A 21 1.35 -20.07 4.58
N ASP A 22 1.03 -19.65 3.37
CA ASP A 22 -0.04 -20.25 2.58
C ASP A 22 0.56 -21.36 1.69
N PRO A 23 0.23 -22.64 1.95
CA PRO A 23 0.76 -23.76 1.16
C PRO A 23 0.12 -23.90 -0.22
N ALA A 24 -1.02 -23.23 -0.45
CA ALA A 24 -1.79 -23.36 -1.67
C ALA A 24 -1.49 -22.27 -2.70
N ARG A 25 -0.82 -21.16 -2.29
CA ARG A 25 -0.57 -20.00 -3.14
C ARG A 25 0.91 -19.69 -3.29
N LEU A 26 1.23 -19.05 -4.39
CA LEU A 26 2.58 -18.56 -4.63
C LEU A 26 2.84 -17.26 -3.86
N THR A 27 4.09 -17.01 -3.54
CA THR A 27 4.56 -15.70 -3.08
C THR A 27 4.50 -14.73 -4.26
N ALA A 28 3.95 -13.54 -4.04
CA ALA A 28 3.94 -12.48 -5.03
C ALA A 28 5.36 -12.14 -5.51
N CYS A 29 5.49 -11.87 -6.79
CA CYS A 29 6.75 -11.47 -7.41
C CYS A 29 6.49 -10.30 -8.37
N VAL A 30 7.36 -9.30 -8.30
CA VAL A 30 7.37 -8.22 -9.29
C VAL A 30 8.71 -8.25 -9.97
N VAL A 31 8.70 -8.32 -11.30
CA VAL A 31 9.91 -8.23 -12.12
C VAL A 31 10.03 -6.81 -12.64
N LEU A 32 11.12 -6.15 -12.26
CA LEU A 32 11.49 -4.83 -12.75
C LEU A 32 12.46 -5.00 -13.93
N GLY A 33 12.07 -4.55 -15.10
CA GLY A 33 12.98 -4.37 -16.23
C GLY A 33 13.65 -3.00 -16.16
N ILE A 34 14.93 -2.94 -16.52
CA ILE A 34 15.63 -1.66 -16.75
C ILE A 34 15.82 -1.50 -18.25
N LYS A 35 15.00 -0.65 -18.86
CA LYS A 35 15.04 -0.41 -20.30
C LYS A 35 16.02 0.71 -20.66
N ASP A 36 15.92 1.79 -19.90
CA ASP A 36 16.80 2.96 -20.01
C ASP A 36 16.84 3.70 -18.67
N ARG A 37 17.43 4.92 -18.66
CA ARG A 37 17.57 5.72 -17.45
C ARG A 37 16.22 6.10 -16.80
N ASP A 38 15.17 6.25 -17.59
CA ASP A 38 13.89 6.83 -17.17
C ASP A 38 12.73 5.82 -17.28
N THR A 39 12.95 4.65 -17.88
CA THR A 39 11.92 3.64 -18.18
C THR A 39 12.20 2.34 -17.44
N PHE A 40 11.32 1.98 -16.52
CA PHE A 40 11.44 0.80 -15.66
C PHE A 40 10.13 0.01 -15.68
N PRO A 41 9.87 -0.80 -16.74
CA PRO A 41 8.65 -1.60 -16.82
C PRO A 41 8.57 -2.62 -15.68
N LEU A 42 7.37 -2.74 -15.11
CA LEU A 42 7.07 -3.66 -14.03
C LEU A 42 6.10 -4.75 -14.51
N ILE A 43 6.45 -6.00 -14.30
CA ILE A 43 5.55 -7.13 -14.52
C ILE A 43 5.13 -7.68 -13.17
N PHE A 44 3.85 -7.63 -12.88
CA PHE A 44 3.29 -8.11 -11.63
C PHE A 44 2.83 -9.56 -11.75
N TYR A 45 3.50 -10.47 -11.04
CA TYR A 45 3.06 -11.83 -10.81
C TYR A 45 2.42 -11.89 -9.41
N ARG A 46 1.23 -11.29 -9.27
CA ARG A 46 0.56 -11.14 -7.97
C ARG A 46 -0.89 -11.68 -7.99
N GLU A 47 -1.27 -12.31 -9.07
CA GLU A 47 -2.59 -12.91 -9.24
C GLU A 47 -2.75 -14.14 -8.34
N ASN A 48 -3.77 -14.16 -7.49
CA ASN A 48 -4.02 -15.23 -6.52
C ASN A 48 -2.79 -15.60 -5.65
N CYS A 49 -1.97 -14.62 -5.28
CA CYS A 49 -0.81 -14.84 -4.42
C CYS A 49 -1.17 -14.75 -2.93
N ALA A 50 -0.29 -15.27 -2.08
CA ALA A 50 -0.51 -15.40 -0.64
C ALA A 50 -0.78 -14.06 0.05
N ASP A 51 -0.11 -12.99 -0.36
CA ASP A 51 -0.28 -11.65 0.20
C ASP A 51 -1.68 -11.03 -0.02
N MET A 52 -2.40 -11.50 -1.05
CA MET A 52 -3.78 -11.10 -1.31
C MET A 52 -4.82 -12.02 -0.67
N ALA A 53 -4.37 -13.03 0.07
CA ALA A 53 -5.20 -14.03 0.74
C ALA A 53 -5.12 -13.97 2.27
N VAL A 54 -4.48 -12.93 2.82
CA VAL A 54 -4.47 -12.69 4.27
C VAL A 54 -5.88 -12.66 4.84
N THR A 55 -6.02 -13.14 6.05
CA THR A 55 -7.29 -13.23 6.76
C THR A 55 -7.29 -12.36 8.02
N GLU A 56 -8.44 -12.21 8.66
CA GLU A 56 -8.55 -11.47 9.91
C GLU A 56 -7.80 -12.16 11.07
N ASP A 57 -7.53 -13.45 10.97
CA ASP A 57 -6.74 -14.21 11.94
C ASP A 57 -5.24 -13.89 11.84
N ASP A 58 -4.76 -13.49 10.65
CA ASP A 58 -3.36 -13.10 10.43
C ASP A 58 -3.03 -11.72 11.05
N VAL A 59 -4.03 -10.92 11.42
CA VAL A 59 -3.88 -9.59 12.01
C VAL A 59 -4.29 -9.57 13.48
N ALA A 60 -3.71 -10.48 14.27
CA ALA A 60 -4.03 -10.69 15.68
C ALA A 60 -3.97 -9.40 16.52
N GLU A 61 -5.00 -9.15 17.32
CA GLU A 61 -5.15 -7.90 18.06
C GLU A 61 -4.06 -7.72 19.13
N ASP A 62 -3.65 -8.78 19.81
CA ASP A 62 -2.59 -8.75 20.82
C ASP A 62 -1.21 -8.44 20.23
N PHE A 63 -0.94 -8.87 19.00
CA PHE A 63 0.26 -8.49 18.27
C PHE A 63 0.24 -7.01 17.87
N LEU A 64 -0.87 -6.54 17.33
CA LEU A 64 -1.04 -5.13 16.98
C LEU A 64 -0.92 -4.23 18.20
N ALA A 65 -1.54 -4.59 19.34
CA ALA A 65 -1.52 -3.79 20.58
C ALA A 65 -0.11 -3.57 21.14
N ARG A 66 0.85 -4.45 20.82
CA ARG A 66 2.27 -4.30 21.23
C ARG A 66 3.08 -3.46 20.23
N SER A 67 2.50 -3.10 19.10
CA SER A 67 3.18 -2.34 18.06
C SER A 67 3.08 -0.83 18.33
N LYS A 68 4.07 -0.07 17.86
CA LYS A 68 4.03 1.41 17.92
C LYS A 68 3.24 2.00 16.75
N ALA A 69 3.28 1.31 15.63
CA ALA A 69 2.58 1.71 14.42
C ALA A 69 2.20 0.48 13.58
N LEU A 70 1.08 0.59 12.87
CA LEU A 70 0.65 -0.31 11.80
C LEU A 70 0.79 0.40 10.47
N LEU A 71 1.62 -0.13 9.58
CA LEU A 71 1.73 0.34 8.20
C LEU A 71 0.94 -0.57 7.27
N ILE A 72 0.09 0.02 6.45
CA ILE A 72 -0.62 -0.68 5.38
C ILE A 72 -0.31 0.01 4.05
N THR A 73 -0.13 -0.76 2.99
CA THR A 73 0.02 -0.21 1.63
C THR A 73 -1.33 -0.15 0.93
N GLY A 74 -1.54 0.84 0.07
CA GLY A 74 -2.78 1.02 -0.67
C GLY A 74 -3.13 -0.14 -1.58
N THR A 75 -2.15 -0.99 -1.93
CA THR A 75 -2.39 -2.24 -2.66
C THR A 75 -3.34 -3.18 -1.91
N HIS A 76 -3.38 -3.11 -0.57
CA HIS A 76 -4.28 -3.90 0.27
C HIS A 76 -5.69 -3.29 0.43
N PHE A 77 -6.01 -2.27 -0.36
CA PHE A 77 -7.36 -1.75 -0.52
C PHE A 77 -7.92 -1.97 -1.93
N SER A 78 -7.15 -2.63 -2.82
CA SER A 78 -7.49 -2.80 -4.24
C SER A 78 -8.57 -3.87 -4.51
N THR A 79 -8.82 -4.78 -3.58
CA THR A 79 -9.89 -5.78 -3.68
C THR A 79 -10.75 -5.78 -2.42
N GLU A 80 -12.01 -6.18 -2.52
CA GLU A 80 -12.94 -6.23 -1.40
C GLU A 80 -12.42 -7.07 -0.22
N HIS A 81 -11.79 -8.21 -0.52
CA HIS A 81 -11.29 -9.12 0.51
C HIS A 81 -10.19 -8.47 1.35
N VAL A 82 -9.10 -7.99 0.72
CA VAL A 82 -7.99 -7.38 1.46
C VAL A 82 -8.37 -6.03 2.06
N HIS A 83 -9.31 -5.30 1.46
CA HIS A 83 -9.87 -4.09 2.04
C HIS A 83 -10.52 -4.39 3.39
N ARG A 84 -11.38 -5.41 3.48
CA ARG A 84 -12.03 -5.82 4.73
C ARG A 84 -11.01 -6.18 5.81
N VAL A 85 -10.03 -7.03 5.48
CA VAL A 85 -8.97 -7.42 6.43
C VAL A 85 -8.16 -6.22 6.90
N SER A 86 -7.79 -5.32 5.98
CA SER A 86 -7.05 -4.09 6.30
C SER A 86 -7.87 -3.17 7.20
N THR A 87 -9.17 -3.04 6.97
CA THR A 87 -10.07 -2.26 7.83
C THR A 87 -10.15 -2.86 9.23
N THR A 88 -10.29 -4.17 9.34
CA THR A 88 -10.24 -4.87 10.64
C THR A 88 -8.92 -4.61 11.38
N ALA A 89 -7.79 -4.68 10.67
CA ALA A 89 -6.47 -4.38 11.26
C ALA A 89 -6.39 -2.93 11.77
N LEU A 90 -6.88 -1.96 10.99
CA LEU A 90 -6.93 -0.55 11.39
C LEU A 90 -7.81 -0.32 12.62
N GLU A 91 -8.98 -0.94 12.67
CA GLU A 91 -9.88 -0.85 13.82
C GLU A 91 -9.23 -1.41 15.09
N ARG A 92 -8.57 -2.58 14.99
CA ARG A 92 -7.82 -3.19 16.08
C ARG A 92 -6.67 -2.28 16.55
N ALA A 93 -5.87 -1.76 15.62
CA ALA A 93 -4.78 -0.85 15.91
C ALA A 93 -5.27 0.41 16.64
N ARG A 94 -6.29 1.08 16.10
CA ARG A 94 -6.85 2.32 16.67
C ARG A 94 -7.45 2.13 18.05
N ARG A 95 -8.17 1.01 18.31
CA ARG A 95 -8.69 0.68 19.63
C ARG A 95 -7.58 0.56 20.69
N ASN A 96 -6.39 0.13 20.27
CA ASN A 96 -5.23 -0.05 21.15
C ASN A 96 -4.26 1.15 21.13
N GLY A 97 -4.65 2.29 20.55
CA GLY A 97 -3.82 3.49 20.50
C GLY A 97 -2.56 3.38 19.61
N VAL A 98 -2.54 2.40 18.71
CA VAL A 98 -1.44 2.19 17.75
C VAL A 98 -1.58 3.17 16.60
N ARG A 99 -0.50 3.84 16.24
CA ARG A 99 -0.46 4.77 15.11
C ARG A 99 -0.71 4.05 13.80
N THR A 100 -1.44 4.68 12.90
CA THR A 100 -1.77 4.10 11.60
C THR A 100 -1.09 4.87 10.47
N VAL A 101 -0.42 4.13 9.58
CA VAL A 101 0.39 4.68 8.48
C VAL A 101 -0.07 4.07 7.16
N LEU A 102 -0.32 4.90 6.16
CA LEU A 102 -0.58 4.50 4.78
C LEU A 102 0.61 4.85 3.90
N ASP A 103 1.15 3.90 3.15
CA ASP A 103 1.86 4.17 1.90
C ASP A 103 0.83 3.99 0.76
N ILE A 104 0.55 5.05 0.02
CA ILE A 104 -0.50 5.03 -1.02
C ILE A 104 -0.23 3.92 -2.04
N ASP A 105 1.05 3.70 -2.41
CA ASP A 105 1.51 2.57 -3.25
C ASP A 105 0.51 2.20 -4.36
N TYR A 106 0.10 3.20 -5.15
CA TYR A 106 -0.86 3.01 -6.21
C TYR A 106 -0.29 2.18 -7.37
N ARG A 107 -1.01 1.13 -7.74
CA ARG A 107 -0.65 0.23 -8.85
C ARG A 107 -1.87 -0.03 -9.71
N PRO A 108 -2.00 0.64 -10.87
CA PRO A 108 -3.20 0.55 -11.73
C PRO A 108 -3.64 -0.88 -12.06
N VAL A 109 -2.68 -1.81 -12.23
CA VAL A 109 -2.95 -3.22 -12.53
C VAL A 109 -3.75 -3.91 -11.42
N LEU A 110 -3.53 -3.56 -10.16
CA LEU A 110 -4.25 -4.15 -9.02
C LEU A 110 -5.68 -3.60 -8.89
N TRP A 111 -5.94 -2.46 -9.52
CA TRP A 111 -7.26 -1.84 -9.62
C TRP A 111 -8.00 -2.23 -10.92
N GLY A 112 -7.44 -3.16 -11.70
CA GLY A 112 -8.03 -3.60 -12.96
C GLY A 112 -7.99 -2.57 -14.10
N LEU A 113 -7.18 -1.51 -13.97
CA LEU A 113 -7.10 -0.42 -14.96
C LEU A 113 -6.09 -0.69 -16.08
N THR A 114 -5.21 -1.66 -15.89
CA THR A 114 -4.23 -2.12 -16.90
C THR A 114 -4.16 -3.64 -16.92
N LYS A 115 -3.54 -4.19 -17.97
CA LYS A 115 -3.28 -5.62 -18.09
C LYS A 115 -1.87 -5.97 -17.64
N ARG A 116 -1.62 -7.26 -17.36
CA ARG A 116 -0.28 -7.77 -17.14
C ARG A 116 0.60 -7.45 -18.36
N GLY A 117 1.75 -6.83 -18.12
CA GLY A 117 2.68 -6.39 -19.17
C GLY A 117 2.57 -4.90 -19.54
N ASP A 118 1.49 -4.22 -19.17
CA ASP A 118 1.34 -2.76 -19.35
C ASP A 118 2.01 -1.97 -18.20
N GLY A 119 2.99 -2.58 -17.54
CA GLY A 119 3.55 -2.12 -16.27
C GLY A 119 4.33 -0.80 -16.28
N GLU A 120 4.47 -0.16 -17.45
CA GLU A 120 5.15 1.13 -17.56
C GLU A 120 4.26 2.29 -17.10
N THR A 121 2.94 2.19 -17.23
CA THR A 121 2.01 3.25 -16.86
C THR A 121 1.74 3.21 -15.37
N ARG A 122 2.32 4.15 -14.63
CA ARG A 122 2.17 4.27 -13.17
C ARG A 122 1.05 5.19 -12.74
N PHE A 123 0.64 6.08 -13.63
CA PHE A 123 -0.43 7.05 -13.39
C PHE A 123 -1.56 6.82 -14.38
N ILE A 124 -2.70 6.40 -13.85
CA ILE A 124 -3.97 6.36 -14.58
C ILE A 124 -5.01 6.98 -13.68
N ALA A 125 -5.47 8.18 -14.05
CA ALA A 125 -6.53 8.86 -13.33
C ALA A 125 -7.82 8.03 -13.40
N ASN A 126 -8.46 7.88 -12.24
CA ASN A 126 -9.73 7.15 -12.14
C ASN A 126 -10.51 7.66 -10.93
N ASP A 127 -11.67 8.24 -11.15
CA ASP A 127 -12.48 8.86 -10.11
C ASP A 127 -12.96 7.87 -9.04
N ALA A 128 -13.22 6.61 -9.43
CA ALA A 128 -13.62 5.58 -8.46
C ALA A 128 -12.45 5.25 -7.52
N VAL A 129 -11.22 5.18 -8.02
CA VAL A 129 -10.01 4.98 -7.19
C VAL A 129 -9.79 6.20 -6.29
N THR A 130 -9.90 7.41 -6.83
CA THR A 130 -9.78 8.65 -6.03
C THR A 130 -10.78 8.66 -4.89
N THR A 131 -12.06 8.42 -5.18
CA THR A 131 -13.13 8.36 -4.18
C THR A 131 -12.85 7.29 -3.12
N HIS A 132 -12.40 6.12 -3.55
CA HIS A 132 -12.09 5.02 -2.64
C HIS A 132 -10.90 5.37 -1.73
N LEU A 133 -9.80 5.91 -2.27
CA LEU A 133 -8.67 6.37 -1.48
C LEU A 133 -9.10 7.45 -0.48
N GLN A 134 -9.86 8.44 -0.90
CA GLN A 134 -10.37 9.49 -0.02
C GLN A 134 -11.23 8.95 1.13
N SER A 135 -11.96 7.86 0.91
CA SER A 135 -12.77 7.24 1.96
C SER A 135 -11.95 6.58 3.07
N ILE A 136 -10.73 6.12 2.77
CA ILE A 136 -9.86 5.46 3.75
C ILE A 136 -8.84 6.41 4.41
N LEU A 137 -8.51 7.54 3.77
CA LEU A 137 -7.52 8.50 4.30
C LEU A 137 -7.79 8.96 5.75
N PRO A 138 -9.06 9.16 6.20
CA PRO A 138 -9.36 9.54 7.58
C PRO A 138 -8.97 8.50 8.63
N LEU A 139 -8.67 7.27 8.22
CA LEU A 139 -8.29 6.17 9.11
C LEU A 139 -6.81 6.21 9.51
N PHE A 140 -6.02 7.10 8.93
CA PHE A 140 -4.57 7.15 9.09
C PHE A 140 -4.08 8.41 9.80
N ASP A 141 -3.02 8.26 10.61
CA ASP A 141 -2.31 9.37 11.25
C ASP A 141 -1.20 9.94 10.35
N LEU A 142 -0.66 9.11 9.45
CA LEU A 142 0.39 9.47 8.51
C LEU A 142 0.08 8.86 7.15
N VAL A 143 0.17 9.66 6.09
CA VAL A 143 0.00 9.24 4.70
C VAL A 143 1.26 9.57 3.92
N ILE A 144 1.82 8.56 3.27
CA ILE A 144 3.05 8.65 2.48
C ILE A 144 2.71 8.31 1.03
N GLY A 145 3.24 9.05 0.08
CA GLY A 145 3.05 8.76 -1.34
C GLY A 145 4.02 9.55 -2.21
N THR A 146 4.14 9.18 -3.48
CA THR A 146 4.82 9.99 -4.49
C THR A 146 3.93 11.15 -4.92
N VAL A 147 4.48 12.07 -5.73
CA VAL A 147 3.69 13.17 -6.34
C VAL A 147 2.52 12.60 -7.15
N GLU A 148 2.77 11.56 -7.94
CA GLU A 148 1.76 10.90 -8.77
C GLU A 148 0.69 10.21 -7.94
N GLU A 149 1.07 9.56 -6.84
CA GLU A 149 0.14 8.89 -5.93
C GLU A 149 -0.76 9.88 -5.21
N PHE A 150 -0.23 11.04 -4.80
CA PHE A 150 -1.06 12.13 -4.26
C PHE A 150 -1.95 12.76 -5.33
N ALA A 151 -1.50 12.84 -6.59
CA ALA A 151 -2.34 13.29 -7.69
C ALA A 151 -3.56 12.39 -7.90
N ILE A 152 -3.38 11.05 -7.78
CA ILE A 152 -4.49 10.07 -7.80
C ILE A 152 -5.39 10.27 -6.58
N ALA A 153 -4.84 10.34 -5.37
CA ALA A 153 -5.62 10.47 -4.15
C ALA A 153 -6.42 11.79 -4.10
N GLY A 154 -5.86 12.87 -4.66
CA GLY A 154 -6.51 14.18 -4.71
C GLY A 154 -7.36 14.41 -5.96
N GLY A 155 -7.29 13.54 -6.96
CA GLY A 155 -8.05 13.67 -8.21
C GLY A 155 -7.62 14.85 -9.09
N SER A 156 -6.35 15.27 -9.03
CA SER A 156 -5.82 16.40 -9.80
C SER A 156 -4.37 16.16 -10.19
N THR A 157 -3.99 16.56 -11.40
CA THR A 157 -2.59 16.57 -11.85
C THR A 157 -1.80 17.76 -11.30
N ASP A 158 -2.46 18.81 -10.83
CA ASP A 158 -1.85 19.86 -10.05
C ASP A 158 -1.65 19.37 -8.61
N ILE A 159 -0.39 19.23 -8.19
CA ILE A 159 -0.05 18.68 -6.88
C ILE A 159 -0.58 19.52 -5.71
N ILE A 160 -0.64 20.86 -5.87
CA ILE A 160 -1.16 21.73 -4.82
C ILE A 160 -2.68 21.56 -4.67
N ALA A 161 -3.39 21.50 -5.79
CA ALA A 161 -4.83 21.20 -5.79
C ALA A 161 -5.10 19.80 -5.22
N ALA A 162 -4.32 18.80 -5.61
CA ALA A 162 -4.43 17.43 -5.10
C ALA A 162 -4.21 17.35 -3.58
N LEU A 163 -3.13 17.96 -3.07
CA LEU A 163 -2.85 17.99 -1.64
C LEU A 163 -3.92 18.76 -0.85
N THR A 164 -4.45 19.83 -1.43
CA THR A 164 -5.55 20.59 -0.85
C THR A 164 -6.80 19.71 -0.73
N ALA A 165 -7.15 18.97 -1.79
CA ALA A 165 -8.28 18.04 -1.76
C ALA A 165 -8.06 16.92 -0.71
N VAL A 166 -6.87 16.30 -0.66
CA VAL A 166 -6.52 15.32 0.36
C VAL A 166 -6.66 15.91 1.77
N ARG A 167 -6.18 17.13 2.00
CA ARG A 167 -6.26 17.80 3.29
C ARG A 167 -7.70 18.05 3.77
N THR A 168 -8.66 18.19 2.86
CA THR A 168 -10.07 18.36 3.23
C THR A 168 -10.67 17.12 3.86
N VAL A 169 -10.13 15.93 3.57
CA VAL A 169 -10.67 14.64 4.03
C VAL A 169 -9.86 14.02 5.18
N THR A 170 -8.61 14.45 5.41
CA THR A 170 -7.81 13.90 6.49
C THR A 170 -6.93 14.94 7.20
N PRO A 171 -6.83 14.88 8.55
CA PRO A 171 -5.87 15.67 9.33
C PRO A 171 -4.47 15.03 9.40
N ALA A 172 -4.27 13.85 8.79
CA ALA A 172 -3.02 13.09 8.84
C ALA A 172 -1.81 13.94 8.43
N THR A 173 -0.64 13.61 8.94
CA THR A 173 0.62 14.12 8.37
C THR A 173 0.79 13.56 6.97
N LEU A 174 1.06 14.43 5.98
CA LEU A 174 1.28 14.02 4.58
C LEU A 174 2.77 14.09 4.27
N VAL A 175 3.34 13.01 3.73
CA VAL A 175 4.74 12.94 3.29
C VAL A 175 4.77 12.65 1.80
N VAL A 176 5.17 13.65 1.02
CA VAL A 176 5.26 13.56 -0.44
C VAL A 176 6.69 13.18 -0.82
N LYS A 177 6.87 11.95 -1.33
CA LYS A 177 8.15 11.46 -1.87
C LYS A 177 8.45 12.13 -3.21
N ARG A 178 9.63 12.72 -3.37
CA ARG A 178 10.02 13.50 -4.57
C ARG A 178 11.29 12.94 -5.22
N GLY A 179 11.56 11.65 -5.05
CA GLY A 179 12.72 10.98 -5.60
C GLY A 179 14.04 11.61 -5.14
N PRO A 180 14.99 11.93 -6.06
CA PRO A 180 16.32 12.45 -5.70
C PRO A 180 16.30 13.80 -4.95
N ILE A 181 15.22 14.55 -5.04
CA ILE A 181 15.08 15.85 -4.37
C ILE A 181 14.48 15.75 -2.95
N GLY A 182 14.33 14.52 -2.43
CA GLY A 182 13.91 14.27 -1.07
C GLY A 182 12.40 14.15 -0.90
N CYS A 183 11.86 14.71 0.19
CA CYS A 183 10.44 14.71 0.48
C CYS A 183 9.99 16.08 1.00
N ALA A 184 8.68 16.30 0.93
CA ALA A 184 7.99 17.42 1.58
C ALA A 184 7.01 16.87 2.62
N VAL A 185 6.78 17.62 3.72
CA VAL A 185 5.87 17.28 4.80
C VAL A 185 4.89 18.45 5.02
#